data_9fa3748058d984b9bcaf2f7ede45a5cd
#
_entry.id   9fa3748058d984b9bcaf2f7ede45a5cd
#
_cell.length_a   1.000
_cell.length_b   1.000
_cell.length_c   1.000
_cell.angle_alpha   90.00
_cell.angle_beta   90.00
_cell.angle_gamma   90.00
#
_symmetry.space_group_name_H-M   'P 1'
#
loop_
_entity.id
_entity.type
_entity.pdbx_description
1 polymer ?
#
loop_
_entity_poly.entity_id
_entity_poly.type
_entity_poly.pdbx_seq_one_letter_code
_entity_poly.pdbx_strand_id
1 'polypeptide(L)'
;TENDELELYCHSEAKEGKSRELLSKSCTRFEDELTKLTQGLNKKGCTKKYEKVIEKLGRLKEKYSQVAQLYEIDVQSDTSRQLTTSITWVRCEEKAEKKQTGIYCLRTNQKDLDAQTLWNIYTTLTDLESAFRSLKTELGMRPVYHQKEERVDGHLFISILAYHLLHTIRYQLKQKQIHASWQSI
;
A
#
# COMPACT_ATOMS: atom_id res chain seq x y z
N THR A 1 -19.30 12.35 15.87
CA THR A 1 -18.01 12.13 16.59
C THR A 1 -17.75 13.34 17.47
N GLU A 2 -17.08 13.17 18.60
CA GLU A 2 -16.82 14.21 19.63
C GLU A 2 -16.13 15.49 19.12
N ASN A 3 -15.66 15.53 17.86
CA ASN A 3 -14.89 16.63 17.29
C ASN A 3 -15.61 17.46 16.23
N ASP A 4 -16.94 17.36 16.08
CA ASP A 4 -17.71 18.20 15.14
C ASP A 4 -17.16 18.19 13.68
N GLU A 5 -16.55 17.08 13.24
CA GLU A 5 -15.98 16.87 11.91
C GLU A 5 -16.94 16.09 11.01
N LEU A 6 -16.95 16.46 9.71
CA LEU A 6 -17.63 15.71 8.66
C LEU A 6 -16.72 14.61 8.13
N GLU A 7 -17.22 13.38 8.04
CA GLU A 7 -16.53 12.25 7.44
C GLU A 7 -17.15 11.89 6.08
N LEU A 8 -16.36 11.90 5.03
CA LEU A 8 -16.74 11.47 3.69
C LEU A 8 -16.05 10.17 3.34
N TYR A 9 -16.83 9.12 3.09
CA TYR A 9 -16.33 7.83 2.65
C TYR A 9 -16.36 7.73 1.13
N CYS A 10 -15.19 7.59 0.53
CA CYS A 10 -15.00 7.51 -0.92
C CYS A 10 -14.49 6.13 -1.30
N HIS A 11 -15.04 5.52 -2.35
CA HIS A 11 -14.58 4.26 -2.91
C HIS A 11 -13.76 4.50 -4.18
N SER A 12 -12.63 3.82 -4.31
CA SER A 12 -11.78 3.87 -5.50
C SER A 12 -11.45 2.47 -6.00
N GLU A 13 -11.91 2.14 -7.19
CA GLU A 13 -11.63 0.87 -7.86
C GLU A 13 -10.12 0.63 -8.05
N ALA A 14 -9.37 1.68 -8.41
CA ALA A 14 -7.92 1.59 -8.59
C ALA A 14 -7.19 1.24 -7.28
N LYS A 15 -7.63 1.79 -6.14
CA LYS A 15 -7.10 1.44 -4.82
C LYS A 15 -7.54 0.04 -4.41
N GLU A 16 -8.78 -0.32 -4.71
CA GLU A 16 -9.31 -1.66 -4.44
C GLU A 16 -8.49 -2.72 -5.17
N GLY A 17 -8.24 -2.56 -6.47
CA GLY A 17 -7.42 -3.45 -7.26
C GLY A 17 -6.00 -3.62 -6.69
N LYS A 18 -5.33 -2.50 -6.36
CA LYS A 18 -4.01 -2.53 -5.72
C LYS A 18 -4.03 -3.23 -4.36
N SER A 19 -5.03 -2.96 -3.54
CA SER A 19 -5.17 -3.57 -2.22
C SER A 19 -5.40 -5.08 -2.30
N ARG A 20 -6.23 -5.52 -3.26
CA ARG A 20 -6.45 -6.95 -3.52
C ARG A 20 -5.17 -7.65 -4.00
N GLU A 21 -4.42 -7.01 -4.90
CA GLU A 21 -3.15 -7.56 -5.38
C GLU A 21 -2.11 -7.69 -4.24
N LEU A 22 -1.97 -6.66 -3.41
CA LEU A 22 -1.08 -6.69 -2.24
C LEU A 22 -1.50 -7.76 -1.23
N LEU A 23 -2.80 -7.89 -0.97
CA LEU A 23 -3.34 -8.92 -0.10
C LEU A 23 -3.05 -10.32 -0.66
N SER A 24 -3.30 -10.55 -1.95
CA SER A 24 -3.00 -11.81 -2.64
C SER A 24 -1.52 -12.17 -2.52
N LYS A 25 -0.61 -11.25 -2.84
CA LYS A 25 0.84 -11.47 -2.68
C LYS A 25 1.23 -11.80 -1.24
N SER A 26 0.58 -11.15 -0.27
CA SER A 26 0.84 -11.41 1.15
C SER A 26 0.30 -12.79 1.58
N CYS A 27 -0.86 -13.20 1.07
CA CYS A 27 -1.41 -14.54 1.28
C CYS A 27 -0.46 -15.62 0.75
N THR A 28 0.00 -15.48 -0.50
CA THR A 28 0.95 -16.44 -1.10
C THR A 28 2.22 -16.57 -0.26
N ARG A 29 2.81 -15.45 0.17
CA ARG A 29 4.01 -15.47 1.03
C ARG A 29 3.75 -16.15 2.38
N PHE A 30 2.59 -15.93 2.96
CA PHE A 30 2.21 -16.56 4.23
C PHE A 30 2.04 -18.06 4.06
N GLU A 31 1.37 -18.52 3.01
CA GLU A 31 1.19 -19.94 2.66
C GLU A 31 2.53 -20.64 2.36
N ASP A 32 3.45 -19.95 1.66
CA ASP A 32 4.81 -20.45 1.41
C ASP A 32 5.56 -20.69 2.73
N GLU A 33 5.45 -19.77 3.69
CA GLU A 33 6.09 -19.94 5.00
C GLU A 33 5.45 -21.05 5.84
N LEU A 34 4.12 -21.20 5.80
CA LEU A 34 3.40 -22.31 6.42
C LEU A 34 3.83 -23.65 5.79
N THR A 35 3.93 -23.70 4.47
CA THR A 35 4.39 -24.88 3.72
C THR A 35 5.81 -25.26 4.12
N LYS A 36 6.74 -24.31 4.21
CA LYS A 36 8.12 -24.53 4.68
C LYS A 36 8.14 -25.09 6.11
N LEU A 37 7.29 -24.58 6.97
CA LEU A 37 7.17 -25.02 8.37
C LEU A 37 6.70 -26.48 8.43
N THR A 38 5.67 -26.83 7.64
CA THR A 38 5.14 -28.19 7.53
C THR A 38 6.17 -29.17 6.92
N GLN A 39 6.82 -28.79 5.83
CA GLN A 39 7.89 -29.60 5.24
C GLN A 39 9.07 -29.81 6.20
N GLY A 40 9.35 -28.83 7.07
CA GLY A 40 10.35 -28.91 8.12
C GLY A 40 10.10 -30.05 9.11
N LEU A 41 8.83 -30.43 9.35
CA LEU A 41 8.50 -31.53 10.24
C LEU A 41 9.05 -32.88 9.74
N ASN A 42 9.20 -33.05 8.44
CA ASN A 42 9.69 -34.28 7.81
C ASN A 42 11.22 -34.31 7.60
N LYS A 43 11.92 -33.18 7.82
CA LYS A 43 13.37 -33.08 7.61
C LYS A 43 14.16 -33.38 8.87
N LYS A 44 15.32 -34.04 8.73
CA LYS A 44 16.29 -34.21 9.83
C LYS A 44 16.92 -32.87 10.19
N GLY A 45 17.08 -32.59 11.48
CA GLY A 45 17.67 -31.33 11.98
C GLY A 45 16.71 -30.17 12.13
N CYS A 46 15.45 -30.30 11.70
CA CYS A 46 14.43 -29.26 11.92
C CYS A 46 13.72 -29.42 13.26
N THR A 47 13.22 -28.31 13.77
CA THR A 47 12.51 -28.28 15.07
C THR A 47 11.13 -28.92 14.92
N LYS A 48 10.89 -30.01 15.66
CA LYS A 48 9.62 -30.74 15.72
C LYS A 48 8.92 -30.59 17.06
N LYS A 49 9.58 -29.98 18.07
CA LYS A 49 8.98 -29.78 19.41
C LYS A 49 7.77 -28.86 19.27
N TYR A 50 6.64 -29.31 19.85
CA TYR A 50 5.36 -28.63 19.75
C TYR A 50 5.43 -27.15 20.17
N GLU A 51 6.01 -26.87 21.34
CA GLU A 51 6.15 -25.50 21.85
C GLU A 51 6.91 -24.58 20.88
N LYS A 52 8.01 -25.07 20.30
CA LYS A 52 8.82 -24.29 19.35
C LYS A 52 8.13 -24.10 18.00
N VAL A 53 7.27 -25.04 17.60
CA VAL A 53 6.45 -24.89 16.38
C VAL A 53 5.37 -23.85 16.62
N ILE A 54 4.69 -23.87 17.76
CA ILE A 54 3.70 -22.88 18.15
C ILE A 54 4.34 -21.49 18.26
N GLU A 55 5.53 -21.38 18.86
CA GLU A 55 6.25 -20.11 18.93
C GLU A 55 6.58 -19.56 17.53
N LYS A 56 7.08 -20.37 16.62
CA LYS A 56 7.35 -19.99 15.23
C LYS A 56 6.07 -19.57 14.50
N LEU A 57 4.98 -20.30 14.70
CA LEU A 57 3.69 -19.97 14.13
C LEU A 57 3.16 -18.64 14.69
N GLY A 58 3.34 -18.38 15.98
CA GLY A 58 3.00 -17.11 16.60
C GLY A 58 3.74 -15.94 15.97
N ARG A 59 5.06 -16.05 15.81
CA ARG A 59 5.89 -15.03 15.12
C ARG A 59 5.48 -14.84 13.65
N LEU A 60 5.09 -15.92 12.97
CA LEU A 60 4.60 -15.86 11.60
C LEU A 60 3.26 -15.12 11.52
N LYS A 61 2.33 -15.42 12.44
CA LYS A 61 1.04 -14.72 12.55
C LYS A 61 1.22 -13.23 12.87
N GLU A 62 2.17 -12.88 13.71
CA GLU A 62 2.52 -11.50 14.01
C GLU A 62 3.07 -10.77 12.78
N LYS A 63 4.04 -11.38 12.08
CA LYS A 63 4.64 -10.83 10.85
C LYS A 63 3.61 -10.58 9.75
N TYR A 64 2.61 -11.44 9.63
CA TYR A 64 1.54 -11.35 8.63
C TYR A 64 0.17 -11.11 9.29
N SER A 65 0.09 -10.24 10.30
CA SER A 65 -1.10 -10.06 11.15
C SER A 65 -2.39 -9.82 10.37
N GLN A 66 -2.33 -9.06 9.28
CA GLN A 66 -3.50 -8.78 8.44
C GLN A 66 -4.00 -9.98 7.63
N VAL A 67 -3.10 -10.91 7.30
CA VAL A 67 -3.39 -12.09 6.49
C VAL A 67 -3.71 -13.29 7.38
N ALA A 68 -2.99 -13.43 8.49
CA ALA A 68 -3.16 -14.56 9.41
C ALA A 68 -4.58 -14.71 9.94
N GLN A 69 -5.32 -13.61 10.06
CA GLN A 69 -6.73 -13.60 10.46
C GLN A 69 -7.66 -14.27 9.44
N LEU A 70 -7.22 -14.39 8.19
CA LEU A 70 -7.97 -15.03 7.11
C LEU A 70 -7.82 -16.56 7.09
N TYR A 71 -6.95 -17.10 7.95
CA TYR A 71 -6.66 -18.52 7.98
C TYR A 71 -7.02 -19.13 9.33
N GLU A 72 -7.63 -20.30 9.28
CA GLU A 72 -7.74 -21.20 10.42
C GLU A 72 -6.61 -22.22 10.33
N ILE A 73 -5.78 -22.25 11.35
CA ILE A 73 -4.58 -23.09 11.39
C ILE A 73 -4.68 -24.04 12.55
N ASP A 74 -4.67 -25.32 12.26
CA ASP A 74 -4.66 -26.40 13.26
C ASP A 74 -3.28 -27.06 13.32
N VAL A 75 -2.80 -27.29 14.53
CA VAL A 75 -1.51 -27.92 14.82
C VAL A 75 -1.73 -29.16 15.66
N GLN A 76 -1.55 -30.30 15.06
CA GLN A 76 -1.71 -31.58 15.75
C GLN A 76 -0.39 -32.02 16.38
N SER A 77 -0.48 -32.58 17.55
CA SER A 77 0.66 -33.10 18.31
C SER A 77 0.45 -34.58 18.69
N ASP A 78 1.53 -35.24 19.10
CA ASP A 78 1.44 -36.54 19.74
C ASP A 78 0.69 -36.49 21.08
N THR A 79 0.36 -37.65 21.64
CA THR A 79 -0.40 -37.81 22.88
C THR A 79 0.26 -37.10 24.08
N SER A 80 1.59 -36.96 24.06
CA SER A 80 2.39 -36.30 25.09
C SER A 80 2.59 -34.79 24.84
N ARG A 81 2.06 -34.24 23.75
CA ARG A 81 2.29 -32.87 23.28
C ARG A 81 3.76 -32.45 23.16
N GLN A 82 4.65 -33.41 22.96
CA GLN A 82 6.08 -33.14 22.83
C GLN A 82 6.49 -32.87 21.38
N LEU A 83 5.90 -33.60 20.43
CA LEU A 83 6.23 -33.49 19.01
C LEU A 83 5.00 -33.10 18.19
N THR A 84 5.20 -32.20 17.24
CA THR A 84 4.19 -31.84 16.24
C THR A 84 4.12 -32.91 15.16
N THR A 85 2.91 -33.40 14.89
CA THR A 85 2.62 -34.42 13.89
C THR A 85 2.26 -33.83 12.55
N SER A 86 1.38 -32.81 12.55
CA SER A 86 0.94 -32.13 11.33
C SER A 86 0.54 -30.68 11.60
N ILE A 87 0.62 -29.88 10.54
CA ILE A 87 0.09 -28.52 10.51
C ILE A 87 -0.82 -28.44 9.29
N THR A 88 -2.08 -28.08 9.50
CA THR A 88 -3.06 -27.89 8.45
C THR A 88 -3.62 -26.48 8.55
N TRP A 89 -4.00 -25.90 7.41
CA TRP A 89 -4.61 -24.58 7.37
C TRP A 89 -5.68 -24.52 6.29
N VAL A 90 -6.68 -23.71 6.55
CA VAL A 90 -7.78 -23.45 5.62
C VAL A 90 -7.98 -21.94 5.54
N ARG A 91 -8.12 -21.41 4.33
CA ARG A 91 -8.46 -20.00 4.13
C ARG A 91 -9.96 -19.79 4.27
N CYS A 92 -10.36 -18.87 5.13
CA CYS A 92 -11.76 -18.48 5.34
C CYS A 92 -12.14 -17.39 4.32
N GLU A 93 -12.80 -17.74 3.25
CA GLU A 93 -13.18 -16.80 2.20
C GLU A 93 -14.15 -15.74 2.67
N GLU A 94 -15.10 -16.08 3.54
CA GLU A 94 -16.04 -15.14 4.16
C GLU A 94 -15.34 -13.97 4.89
N LYS A 95 -14.21 -14.25 5.56
CA LYS A 95 -13.41 -13.21 6.23
C LYS A 95 -12.66 -12.34 5.23
N ALA A 96 -12.28 -12.89 4.07
CA ALA A 96 -11.61 -12.16 3.02
C ALA A 96 -12.57 -11.20 2.28
N GLU A 97 -13.80 -11.62 2.02
CA GLU A 97 -14.83 -10.82 1.38
C GLU A 97 -15.31 -9.66 2.25
N LYS A 98 -15.43 -9.87 3.57
CA LYS A 98 -15.83 -8.83 4.51
C LYS A 98 -14.79 -7.71 4.67
N LYS A 99 -13.56 -7.92 4.21
CA LYS A 99 -12.51 -6.90 4.29
C LYS A 99 -12.74 -5.86 3.20
N GLN A 100 -13.43 -4.79 3.56
CA GLN A 100 -13.65 -3.65 2.66
C GLN A 100 -12.30 -3.06 2.24
N THR A 101 -12.01 -3.15 0.95
CA THR A 101 -10.81 -2.60 0.33
C THR A 101 -11.20 -1.42 -0.57
N GLY A 102 -10.28 -0.48 -0.78
CA GLY A 102 -10.53 0.64 -1.68
C GLY A 102 -11.25 1.84 -1.07
N ILE A 103 -11.60 1.81 0.23
CA ILE A 103 -12.28 2.92 0.89
C ILE A 103 -11.26 3.89 1.49
N TYR A 104 -11.56 5.20 1.34
CA TYR A 104 -10.91 6.28 2.08
C TYR A 104 -11.94 6.97 2.96
N CYS A 105 -11.47 7.48 4.08
CA CYS A 105 -12.22 8.42 4.89
C CYS A 105 -11.53 9.78 4.80
N LEU A 106 -12.22 10.76 4.25
CA LEU A 106 -11.81 12.16 4.27
C LEU A 106 -12.50 12.83 5.45
N ARG A 107 -11.73 13.54 6.28
CA ARG A 107 -12.25 14.30 7.41
C ARG A 107 -12.07 15.79 7.16
N THR A 108 -13.08 16.56 7.43
CA THR A 108 -13.07 18.01 7.25
C THR A 108 -13.91 18.71 8.30
N ASN A 109 -13.54 19.92 8.64
CA ASN A 109 -14.34 20.83 9.46
C ASN A 109 -15.31 21.68 8.61
N GLN A 110 -15.24 21.59 7.27
CA GLN A 110 -16.12 22.31 6.34
C GLN A 110 -17.42 21.51 6.15
N LYS A 111 -18.52 22.00 6.74
CA LYS A 111 -19.81 21.33 6.72
C LYS A 111 -20.73 21.80 5.58
N ASP A 112 -20.45 22.97 5.05
CA ASP A 112 -21.30 23.64 4.04
C ASP A 112 -21.02 23.17 2.61
N LEU A 113 -19.99 22.28 2.43
CA LEU A 113 -19.58 21.78 1.13
C LEU A 113 -20.21 20.41 0.86
N ASP A 114 -20.68 20.22 -0.37
CA ASP A 114 -21.19 18.95 -0.84
C ASP A 114 -20.06 17.93 -1.05
N ALA A 115 -20.40 16.65 -1.08
CA ALA A 115 -19.45 15.53 -1.21
C ALA A 115 -18.58 15.63 -2.47
N GLN A 116 -19.16 16.09 -3.60
CA GLN A 116 -18.44 16.23 -4.86
C GLN A 116 -17.38 17.33 -4.79
N THR A 117 -17.72 18.47 -4.19
CA THR A 117 -16.78 19.59 -3.97
C THR A 117 -15.64 19.18 -3.05
N LEU A 118 -15.92 18.48 -1.96
CA LEU A 118 -14.88 17.96 -1.05
C LEU A 118 -13.95 16.98 -1.77
N TRP A 119 -14.51 16.11 -2.60
CA TRP A 119 -13.71 15.21 -3.42
C TRP A 119 -12.81 15.94 -4.43
N ASN A 120 -13.35 16.96 -5.10
CA ASN A 120 -12.60 17.77 -6.05
C ASN A 120 -11.44 18.52 -5.38
N ILE A 121 -11.67 19.08 -4.18
CA ILE A 121 -10.61 19.72 -3.38
C ILE A 121 -9.50 18.70 -3.05
N TYR A 122 -9.87 17.51 -2.60
CA TYR A 122 -8.91 16.46 -2.28
C TYR A 122 -8.08 16.04 -3.50
N THR A 123 -8.71 15.84 -4.65
CA THR A 123 -8.00 15.49 -5.90
C THR A 123 -7.08 16.61 -6.37
N THR A 124 -7.49 17.87 -6.22
CA THR A 124 -6.64 19.04 -6.53
C THR A 124 -5.39 19.08 -5.66
N LEU A 125 -5.49 18.73 -4.37
CA LEU A 125 -4.30 18.61 -3.50
C LEU A 125 -3.34 17.52 -3.99
N THR A 126 -3.86 16.39 -4.46
CA THR A 126 -3.04 15.31 -5.04
C THR A 126 -2.32 15.76 -6.30
N ASP A 127 -2.99 16.56 -7.15
CA ASP A 127 -2.37 17.14 -8.34
C ASP A 127 -1.27 18.15 -7.99
N LEU A 128 -1.47 18.98 -6.97
CA LEU A 128 -0.46 19.89 -6.43
C LEU A 128 0.76 19.13 -5.89
N GLU A 129 0.56 18.07 -5.12
CA GLU A 129 1.67 17.22 -4.65
C GLU A 129 2.47 16.63 -5.82
N SER A 130 1.78 16.19 -6.87
CA SER A 130 2.43 15.69 -8.09
C SER A 130 3.24 16.77 -8.79
N ALA A 131 2.72 18.01 -8.88
CA ALA A 131 3.42 19.16 -9.43
C ALA A 131 4.70 19.48 -8.64
N PHE A 132 4.61 19.56 -7.32
CA PHE A 132 5.77 19.79 -6.45
C PHE A 132 6.81 18.67 -6.55
N ARG A 133 6.37 17.44 -6.68
CA ARG A 133 7.28 16.29 -6.88
C ARG A 133 8.01 16.41 -8.20
N SER A 134 7.33 16.75 -9.29
CA SER A 134 7.96 16.94 -10.60
C SER A 134 8.97 18.08 -10.57
N LEU A 135 8.63 19.22 -10.00
CA LEU A 135 9.55 20.35 -9.86
C LEU A 135 10.79 19.98 -9.03
N LYS A 136 10.60 19.27 -7.91
CA LYS A 136 11.69 18.93 -7.00
C LYS A 136 12.59 17.82 -7.54
N THR A 137 12.01 16.78 -8.15
CA THR A 137 12.74 15.54 -8.46
C THR A 137 13.13 15.46 -9.94
N GLU A 138 12.18 15.78 -10.84
CA GLU A 138 12.41 15.61 -12.29
C GLU A 138 13.13 16.81 -12.89
N LEU A 139 12.80 18.03 -12.43
CA LEU A 139 13.34 19.27 -12.96
C LEU A 139 14.48 19.86 -12.09
N GLY A 140 14.85 19.20 -11.01
CA GLY A 140 16.00 19.59 -10.20
C GLY A 140 15.92 20.98 -9.58
N MET A 141 14.70 21.48 -9.28
CA MET A 141 14.54 22.79 -8.66
C MET A 141 15.26 22.90 -7.30
N ARG A 142 15.55 21.77 -6.65
CA ARG A 142 16.31 21.69 -5.40
C ARG A 142 17.36 20.58 -5.48
N PRO A 143 18.56 20.79 -4.89
CA PRO A 143 19.05 21.99 -4.21
C PRO A 143 19.46 23.09 -5.19
N VAL A 144 19.28 24.37 -4.79
CA VAL A 144 19.76 25.53 -5.53
C VAL A 144 21.18 25.83 -5.07
N TYR A 145 22.15 25.67 -5.96
CA TYR A 145 23.57 25.88 -5.68
C TYR A 145 24.04 27.32 -5.97
N HIS A 146 23.16 28.18 -6.49
CA HIS A 146 23.49 29.56 -6.81
C HIS A 146 23.45 30.45 -5.57
N GLN A 147 24.45 31.31 -5.42
CA GLN A 147 24.55 32.24 -4.28
C GLN A 147 24.11 33.67 -4.65
N LYS A 148 24.10 34.00 -5.95
CA LYS A 148 23.64 35.32 -6.44
C LYS A 148 22.15 35.26 -6.72
N GLU A 149 21.42 36.29 -6.25
CA GLU A 149 19.98 36.40 -6.38
C GLU A 149 19.50 36.26 -7.84
N GLU A 150 20.10 37.02 -8.75
CA GLU A 150 19.78 36.96 -10.19
C GLU A 150 19.89 35.53 -10.78
N ARG A 151 20.87 34.75 -10.30
CA ARG A 151 21.04 33.36 -10.75
C ARG A 151 20.06 32.41 -10.11
N VAL A 152 19.64 32.67 -8.88
CA VAL A 152 18.56 31.93 -8.21
C VAL A 152 17.25 32.16 -8.94
N ASP A 153 16.92 33.41 -9.25
CA ASP A 153 15.72 33.78 -9.99
C ASP A 153 15.68 33.17 -11.38
N GLY A 154 16.83 33.24 -12.12
CA GLY A 154 16.94 32.59 -13.41
C GLY A 154 16.75 31.07 -13.32
N HIS A 155 17.31 30.40 -12.32
CA HIS A 155 17.12 28.97 -12.09
C HIS A 155 15.66 28.62 -11.81
N LEU A 156 15.01 29.38 -10.93
CA LEU A 156 13.59 29.18 -10.60
C LEU A 156 12.70 29.42 -11.82
N PHE A 157 12.95 30.49 -12.58
CA PHE A 157 12.19 30.80 -13.79
C PHE A 157 12.30 29.70 -14.84
N ILE A 158 13.51 29.21 -15.12
CA ILE A 158 13.74 28.11 -16.08
C ILE A 158 13.06 26.84 -15.60
N SER A 159 13.12 26.52 -14.30
CA SER A 159 12.48 25.33 -13.74
C SER A 159 10.96 25.39 -13.88
N ILE A 160 10.34 26.55 -13.64
CA ILE A 160 8.90 26.76 -13.80
C ILE A 160 8.51 26.65 -15.28
N LEU A 161 9.28 27.25 -16.19
CA LEU A 161 9.04 27.18 -17.63
C LEU A 161 9.13 25.72 -18.12
N ALA A 162 10.14 24.98 -17.69
CA ALA A 162 10.29 23.57 -18.00
C ALA A 162 9.11 22.72 -17.46
N TYR A 163 8.61 23.06 -16.26
CA TYR A 163 7.42 22.42 -15.72
C TYR A 163 6.18 22.65 -16.60
N HIS A 164 5.95 23.88 -17.06
CA HIS A 164 4.83 24.19 -17.97
C HIS A 164 4.92 23.40 -19.29
N LEU A 165 6.10 23.30 -19.88
CA LEU A 165 6.31 22.49 -21.07
C LEU A 165 6.03 21.01 -20.84
N LEU A 166 6.58 20.46 -19.76
CA LEU A 166 6.36 19.06 -19.36
C LEU A 166 4.87 18.77 -19.14
N HIS A 167 4.19 19.66 -18.41
CA HIS A 167 2.77 19.52 -18.12
C HIS A 167 1.92 19.59 -19.39
N THR A 168 2.24 20.49 -20.31
CA THR A 168 1.57 20.62 -21.61
C THR A 168 1.72 19.34 -22.43
N ILE A 169 2.92 18.79 -22.51
CA ILE A 169 3.18 17.51 -23.20
C ILE A 169 2.37 16.39 -22.58
N ARG A 170 2.40 16.25 -21.25
CA ARG A 170 1.61 15.24 -20.53
C ARG A 170 0.12 15.39 -20.79
N TYR A 171 -0.39 16.61 -20.78
CA TYR A 171 -1.79 16.89 -21.06
C TYR A 171 -2.17 16.44 -22.49
N GLN A 172 -1.35 16.78 -23.49
CA GLN A 172 -1.60 16.37 -24.88
C GLN A 172 -1.53 14.86 -25.09
N LEU A 173 -0.60 14.18 -24.43
CA LEU A 173 -0.50 12.72 -24.47
C LEU A 173 -1.73 12.06 -23.81
N LYS A 174 -2.18 12.59 -22.68
CA LYS A 174 -3.39 12.10 -21.99
C LYS A 174 -4.64 12.28 -22.86
N GLN A 175 -4.76 13.37 -23.61
CA GLN A 175 -5.86 13.59 -24.57
C GLN A 175 -5.86 12.52 -25.67
N LYS A 176 -4.68 12.00 -26.03
CA LYS A 176 -4.51 10.92 -27.02
C LYS A 176 -4.58 9.53 -26.39
N GLN A 177 -5.05 9.39 -25.12
CA GLN A 177 -5.12 8.15 -24.37
C GLN A 177 -3.76 7.45 -24.15
N ILE A 178 -2.66 8.20 -24.22
CA ILE A 178 -1.32 7.70 -23.97
C ILE A 178 -0.98 7.96 -22.50
N HIS A 179 -0.93 6.89 -21.70
CA HIS A 179 -0.67 6.93 -20.26
C HIS A 179 0.74 6.44 -19.90
N ALA A 180 1.71 6.67 -20.77
CA ALA A 180 3.10 6.27 -20.54
C ALA A 180 3.74 7.08 -19.40
N SER A 181 4.65 6.44 -18.65
CA SER A 181 5.48 7.16 -17.67
C SER A 181 6.53 8.02 -18.42
N TRP A 182 7.00 9.08 -17.75
CA TRP A 182 8.04 9.95 -18.36
C TRP A 182 9.33 9.20 -18.70
N GLN A 183 9.62 8.11 -17.98
CA GLN A 183 10.78 7.26 -18.26
C GLN A 183 10.59 6.34 -19.48
N SER A 184 9.36 6.22 -19.98
CA SER A 184 9.00 5.35 -21.11
C SER A 184 8.65 6.13 -22.38
N ILE A 185 8.75 7.45 -22.37
CA ILE A 185 8.63 8.37 -23.50
C ILE A 185 10.03 8.78 -23.96
#